data_3f6e0dd7d21aaee1774735b461cb2ff5
#
_entry.id   3f6e0dd7d21aaee1774735b461cb2ff5
#
_cell.length_a   1.000
_cell.length_b   1.000
_cell.length_c   1.000
_cell.angle_alpha   90.00
_cell.angle_beta   90.00
_cell.angle_gamma   90.00
#
_symmetry.space_group_name_H-M   'P 1'
#
loop_
_entity.id
_entity.type
_entity.pdbx_description
1 polymer ?
#
loop_
_entity_poly.entity_id
_entity_poly.type
_entity_poly.pdbx_seq_one_letter_code
_entity_poly.pdbx_strand_id
1 'polypeptide(L)'
;MSMINGTRLYDHLTRLGRIGFVPKEGTTRLPYTPAYDEGRIYVQQCMEQAGLQTSVDPVGNLIGTLPGQGEIICIGSHIDTVPGGGIYDGTYGVLSGIECVQRLKELGYQNRHPIQVIAFTEEEGNVIGGTFGSKAFTGGEIDEAMRPNLALHGLTMEQVGACRRDLTQYQCYLELHIEQGGVLEAERMQIGVVDGIVGIVRYRMTVSGCANHAGSTPMHLRDDALVKACRIITQLMERTEAASPDMVCTVGTLQVFPGAVNVIPGKVEFIVELRNPTMEPMDQVIDSV
;
A
#
# COMPACT_ATOMS: atom_id res chain seq x y z
N MET A 1 -15.52 14.71 27.47
CA MET A 1 -16.32 13.82 26.59
C MET A 1 -15.51 13.55 25.35
N SER A 2 -15.36 12.28 24.97
CA SER A 2 -14.73 11.95 23.67
C SER A 2 -15.52 12.58 22.55
N MET A 3 -14.85 13.27 21.61
CA MET A 3 -15.52 13.84 20.44
C MET A 3 -15.97 12.74 19.47
N ILE A 4 -15.27 11.62 19.42
CA ILE A 4 -15.51 10.50 18.50
C ILE A 4 -16.16 9.32 19.25
N ASN A 5 -17.08 8.61 18.60
CA ASN A 5 -17.63 7.36 19.12
C ASN A 5 -16.75 6.17 18.69
N GLY A 6 -15.72 5.87 19.51
CA GLY A 6 -14.78 4.80 19.24
C GLY A 6 -15.40 3.41 19.15
N THR A 7 -16.49 3.14 19.87
CA THR A 7 -17.19 1.85 19.78
C THR A 7 -17.85 1.68 18.42
N ARG A 8 -18.54 2.71 17.91
CA ARG A 8 -19.15 2.68 16.58
C ARG A 8 -18.11 2.50 15.48
N LEU A 9 -16.99 3.24 15.56
CA LEU A 9 -15.88 3.10 14.61
C LEU A 9 -15.34 1.68 14.63
N TYR A 10 -15.08 1.12 15.79
CA TYR A 10 -14.59 -0.25 15.93
C TYR A 10 -15.56 -1.29 15.39
N ASP A 11 -16.86 -1.12 15.62
CA ASP A 11 -17.90 -2.00 15.08
C ASP A 11 -17.93 -1.96 13.56
N HIS A 12 -17.80 -0.78 12.95
CA HIS A 12 -17.72 -0.63 11.49
C HIS A 12 -16.47 -1.29 10.93
N LEU A 13 -15.30 -1.07 11.54
CA LEU A 13 -14.04 -1.72 11.13
C LEU A 13 -14.15 -3.25 11.20
N THR A 14 -14.70 -3.76 12.30
CA THR A 14 -14.88 -5.20 12.47
C THR A 14 -15.86 -5.81 11.44
N ARG A 15 -16.95 -5.12 11.14
CA ARG A 15 -17.94 -5.57 10.14
C ARG A 15 -17.34 -5.57 8.73
N LEU A 16 -16.70 -4.48 8.34
CA LEU A 16 -16.02 -4.39 7.04
C LEU A 16 -14.91 -5.44 6.93
N GLY A 17 -14.16 -5.66 8.02
CA GLY A 17 -13.10 -6.66 8.10
C GLY A 17 -13.57 -8.11 7.91
N ARG A 18 -14.86 -8.40 8.13
CA ARG A 18 -15.44 -9.73 7.89
C ARG A 18 -15.77 -9.99 6.42
N ILE A 19 -15.91 -8.95 5.61
CA ILE A 19 -16.18 -9.08 4.18
C ILE A 19 -14.87 -9.49 3.48
N GLY A 20 -14.86 -10.69 2.91
CA GLY A 20 -13.66 -11.31 2.33
C GLY A 20 -12.72 -11.99 3.34
N PHE A 21 -13.15 -12.16 4.61
CA PHE A 21 -12.33 -12.83 5.63
C PHE A 21 -12.33 -14.34 5.48
N VAL A 22 -11.13 -14.92 5.50
CA VAL A 22 -10.91 -16.38 5.54
C VAL A 22 -10.15 -16.73 6.83
N PRO A 23 -10.66 -17.64 7.67
CA PRO A 23 -9.98 -18.03 8.89
C PRO A 23 -8.54 -18.50 8.65
N LYS A 24 -7.58 -18.01 9.43
CA LYS A 24 -6.14 -18.24 9.35
C LYS A 24 -5.42 -17.60 8.15
N GLU A 25 -6.14 -17.05 7.19
CA GLU A 25 -5.54 -16.41 6.01
C GLU A 25 -5.63 -14.88 6.10
N GLY A 26 -6.66 -14.32 6.77
CA GLY A 26 -6.90 -12.89 6.86
C GLY A 26 -8.02 -12.42 5.93
N THR A 27 -8.07 -11.12 5.65
CA THR A 27 -9.09 -10.52 4.78
C THR A 27 -8.53 -10.34 3.36
N THR A 28 -9.26 -10.85 2.38
CA THR A 28 -8.94 -10.65 0.96
C THR A 28 -10.11 -9.96 0.26
N ARG A 29 -9.91 -8.69 -0.09
CA ARG A 29 -10.92 -7.83 -0.72
C ARG A 29 -10.29 -7.08 -1.89
N LEU A 30 -9.97 -7.84 -2.94
CA LEU A 30 -9.34 -7.30 -4.15
C LEU A 30 -10.35 -6.49 -4.95
N PRO A 31 -9.95 -5.35 -5.54
CA PRO A 31 -10.81 -4.55 -6.41
C PRO A 31 -11.42 -5.37 -7.55
N TYR A 32 -12.61 -4.97 -7.98
CA TYR A 32 -13.38 -5.62 -9.06
C TYR A 32 -13.76 -7.07 -8.75
N THR A 33 -13.84 -7.45 -7.47
CA THR A 33 -14.35 -8.75 -7.03
C THR A 33 -15.66 -8.60 -6.25
N PRO A 34 -16.49 -9.66 -6.12
CA PRO A 34 -17.71 -9.60 -5.31
C PRO A 34 -17.47 -9.16 -3.86
N ALA A 35 -16.37 -9.57 -3.24
CA ALA A 35 -16.04 -9.14 -1.88
C ALA A 35 -15.75 -7.63 -1.79
N TYR A 36 -15.08 -7.07 -2.80
CA TYR A 36 -14.86 -5.64 -2.87
C TYR A 36 -16.17 -4.87 -3.06
N ASP A 37 -17.03 -5.32 -3.97
CA ASP A 37 -18.33 -4.69 -4.21
C ASP A 37 -19.21 -4.72 -2.96
N GLU A 38 -19.24 -5.84 -2.22
CA GLU A 38 -19.93 -5.93 -0.93
C GLU A 38 -19.37 -4.93 0.09
N GLY A 39 -18.04 -4.84 0.20
CA GLY A 39 -17.37 -3.89 1.08
C GLY A 39 -17.68 -2.44 0.70
N ARG A 40 -17.66 -2.11 -0.59
CA ARG A 40 -17.98 -0.78 -1.11
C ARG A 40 -19.43 -0.40 -0.83
N ILE A 41 -20.38 -1.32 -1.03
CA ILE A 41 -21.80 -1.12 -0.70
C ILE A 41 -21.97 -0.87 0.80
N TYR A 42 -21.29 -1.64 1.64
CA TYR A 42 -21.32 -1.44 3.09
C TYR A 42 -20.82 -0.04 3.49
N VAL A 43 -19.67 0.38 2.96
CA VAL A 43 -19.09 1.71 3.22
C VAL A 43 -20.00 2.82 2.69
N GLN A 44 -20.61 2.64 1.51
CA GLN A 44 -21.60 3.56 0.97
C GLN A 44 -22.79 3.76 1.94
N GLN A 45 -23.33 2.66 2.48
CA GLN A 45 -24.39 2.73 3.48
C GLN A 45 -23.97 3.51 4.74
N CYS A 46 -22.71 3.31 5.20
CA CYS A 46 -22.18 4.09 6.33
C CYS A 46 -22.10 5.58 6.00
N MET A 47 -21.66 5.95 4.79
CA MET A 47 -21.62 7.34 4.31
C MET A 47 -23.02 7.95 4.29
N GLU A 48 -24.00 7.26 3.73
CA GLU A 48 -25.41 7.72 3.63
C GLU A 48 -26.04 7.91 5.02
N GLN A 49 -25.79 6.99 5.95
CA GLN A 49 -26.23 7.13 7.35
C GLN A 49 -25.63 8.36 8.04
N ALA A 50 -24.36 8.66 7.75
CA ALA A 50 -23.71 9.87 8.23
C ALA A 50 -24.26 11.16 7.56
N GLY A 51 -25.04 11.02 6.49
CA GLY A 51 -25.68 12.13 5.78
C GLY A 51 -24.88 12.63 4.56
N LEU A 52 -23.90 11.86 4.11
CA LEU A 52 -23.15 12.12 2.88
C LEU A 52 -24.00 11.73 1.65
N GLN A 53 -23.92 12.53 0.60
CA GLN A 53 -24.43 12.19 -0.72
C GLN A 53 -23.37 11.37 -1.46
N THR A 54 -23.70 10.15 -1.86
CA THR A 54 -22.71 9.21 -2.41
C THR A 54 -22.73 9.15 -3.93
N SER A 55 -21.58 8.92 -4.52
CA SER A 55 -21.38 8.60 -5.93
C SER A 55 -20.21 7.66 -6.11
N VAL A 56 -20.22 6.91 -7.21
CA VAL A 56 -19.07 6.07 -7.62
C VAL A 56 -18.60 6.58 -8.97
N ASP A 57 -17.31 6.82 -9.09
CA ASP A 57 -16.74 7.28 -10.33
C ASP A 57 -16.49 6.11 -11.32
N PRO A 58 -16.14 6.38 -12.59
CA PRO A 58 -15.96 5.34 -13.60
C PRO A 58 -14.90 4.26 -13.31
N VAL A 59 -13.92 4.53 -12.44
CA VAL A 59 -12.91 3.54 -12.03
C VAL A 59 -13.25 2.83 -10.73
N GLY A 60 -14.30 3.26 -10.03
CA GLY A 60 -14.81 2.59 -8.84
C GLY A 60 -14.53 3.32 -7.51
N ASN A 61 -13.90 4.51 -7.51
CA ASN A 61 -13.76 5.29 -6.30
C ASN A 61 -15.14 5.65 -5.72
N LEU A 62 -15.36 5.38 -4.46
CA LEU A 62 -16.58 5.77 -3.75
C LEU A 62 -16.37 7.13 -3.09
N ILE A 63 -17.21 8.09 -3.44
CA ILE A 63 -17.12 9.48 -2.97
C ILE A 63 -18.42 9.84 -2.23
N GLY A 64 -18.29 10.21 -0.97
CA GLY A 64 -19.39 10.75 -0.16
C GLY A 64 -19.17 12.24 0.09
N THR A 65 -20.17 13.10 -0.19
CA THR A 65 -20.07 14.55 -0.06
C THR A 65 -21.11 15.09 0.91
N LEU A 66 -20.65 15.82 1.91
CA LEU A 66 -21.49 16.71 2.72
C LEU A 66 -21.42 18.11 2.10
N PRO A 67 -22.54 18.68 1.63
CA PRO A 67 -22.54 19.99 0.96
C PRO A 67 -22.04 21.12 1.87
N GLY A 68 -21.45 22.15 1.27
CA GLY A 68 -20.95 23.35 1.92
C GLY A 68 -20.64 24.44 0.88
N GLN A 69 -19.95 25.50 1.29
CA GLN A 69 -19.53 26.59 0.43
C GLN A 69 -18.01 26.76 0.45
N GLY A 70 -17.40 27.04 -0.71
CA GLY A 70 -15.95 27.23 -0.83
C GLY A 70 -15.21 25.93 -1.15
N GLU A 71 -13.93 25.89 -0.81
CA GLU A 71 -13.03 24.77 -1.13
C GLU A 71 -13.34 23.53 -0.30
N ILE A 72 -13.10 22.37 -0.88
CA ILE A 72 -13.43 21.06 -0.31
C ILE A 72 -12.36 20.64 0.71
N ILE A 73 -12.80 20.18 1.87
CA ILE A 73 -11.97 19.41 2.79
C ILE A 73 -12.17 17.93 2.46
N CYS A 74 -11.14 17.28 1.98
CA CYS A 74 -11.19 15.87 1.58
C CYS A 74 -10.54 14.99 2.64
N ILE A 75 -11.20 13.90 3.00
CA ILE A 75 -10.70 12.88 3.91
C ILE A 75 -10.80 11.55 3.16
N GLY A 76 -9.78 10.71 3.20
CA GLY A 76 -9.87 9.45 2.47
C GLY A 76 -8.76 8.48 2.79
N SER A 77 -8.86 7.33 2.18
CA SER A 77 -7.91 6.24 2.06
C SER A 77 -8.50 5.19 1.13
N HIS A 78 -8.26 3.90 1.35
CA HIS A 78 -8.76 2.79 0.54
C HIS A 78 -9.51 1.75 1.38
N ILE A 79 -10.18 0.81 0.69
CA ILE A 79 -10.84 -0.32 1.32
C ILE A 79 -10.46 -1.66 0.72
N ASP A 80 -9.69 -1.67 -0.38
CA ASP A 80 -9.06 -2.89 -0.88
C ASP A 80 -7.97 -3.38 0.08
N THR A 81 -7.61 -4.64 -0.02
CA THR A 81 -6.57 -5.27 0.80
C THR A 81 -5.63 -6.07 -0.08
N VAL A 82 -4.41 -6.28 0.39
CA VAL A 82 -3.59 -7.38 -0.13
C VAL A 82 -4.25 -8.73 0.18
N PRO A 83 -3.92 -9.83 -0.52
CA PRO A 83 -4.36 -11.16 -0.13
C PRO A 83 -3.97 -11.48 1.32
N GLY A 84 -4.94 -11.85 2.15
CA GLY A 84 -4.72 -12.14 3.56
C GLY A 84 -4.37 -10.93 4.42
N GLY A 85 -4.78 -9.73 4.01
CA GLY A 85 -4.48 -8.48 4.70
C GLY A 85 -5.16 -8.31 6.05
N GLY A 86 -4.74 -7.27 6.78
CA GLY A 86 -5.35 -6.83 8.03
C GLY A 86 -6.67 -6.08 7.81
N ILE A 87 -7.42 -5.86 8.89
CA ILE A 87 -8.72 -5.19 8.81
C ILE A 87 -8.66 -3.67 8.96
N TYR A 88 -7.48 -3.12 9.28
CA TYR A 88 -7.32 -1.69 9.58
C TYR A 88 -6.69 -0.91 8.44
N ASP A 89 -5.91 -1.58 7.60
CA ASP A 89 -5.17 -0.97 6.50
C ASP A 89 -6.13 -0.27 5.53
N GLY A 90 -5.89 1.01 5.27
CA GLY A 90 -6.76 1.90 4.52
C GLY A 90 -8.16 2.12 5.10
N THR A 91 -8.82 1.04 5.50
CA THR A 91 -10.19 1.06 6.03
C THR A 91 -10.35 1.96 7.24
N TYR A 92 -9.29 2.07 8.08
CA TYR A 92 -9.28 2.94 9.24
C TYR A 92 -9.41 4.41 8.84
N GLY A 93 -8.73 4.85 7.79
CA GLY A 93 -8.83 6.23 7.29
C GLY A 93 -10.22 6.57 6.77
N VAL A 94 -10.79 5.69 5.93
CA VAL A 94 -12.13 5.90 5.36
C VAL A 94 -13.21 5.93 6.45
N LEU A 95 -13.25 4.92 7.32
CA LEU A 95 -14.28 4.82 8.36
C LEU A 95 -14.13 5.89 9.44
N SER A 96 -12.90 6.33 9.74
CA SER A 96 -12.67 7.48 10.63
C SER A 96 -13.19 8.78 10.02
N GLY A 97 -13.01 9.00 8.73
CA GLY A 97 -13.59 10.14 8.01
C GLY A 97 -15.11 10.15 8.10
N ILE A 98 -15.76 9.01 7.89
CA ILE A 98 -17.22 8.85 8.03
C ILE A 98 -17.66 9.13 9.48
N GLU A 99 -16.95 8.59 10.47
CA GLU A 99 -17.24 8.82 11.89
C GLU A 99 -17.11 10.30 12.26
N CYS A 100 -16.12 11.01 11.73
CA CYS A 100 -16.00 12.46 11.93
C CYS A 100 -17.24 13.21 11.41
N VAL A 101 -17.69 12.89 10.20
CA VAL A 101 -18.89 13.52 9.61
C VAL A 101 -20.14 13.18 10.42
N GLN A 102 -20.32 11.91 10.80
CA GLN A 102 -21.43 11.49 11.66
C GLN A 102 -21.44 12.25 12.97
N ARG A 103 -20.27 12.44 13.56
CA ARG A 103 -20.15 13.16 14.84
C ARG A 103 -20.42 14.65 14.71
N LEU A 104 -19.97 15.29 13.64
CA LEU A 104 -20.31 16.68 13.34
C LEU A 104 -21.83 16.88 13.23
N LYS A 105 -22.51 15.97 12.53
CA LYS A 105 -23.96 15.95 12.41
C LYS A 105 -24.67 15.80 13.77
N GLU A 106 -24.23 14.86 14.61
CA GLU A 106 -24.77 14.63 15.96
C GLU A 106 -24.61 15.86 16.87
N LEU A 107 -23.53 16.62 16.68
CA LEU A 107 -23.28 17.87 17.41
C LEU A 107 -24.05 19.07 16.85
N GLY A 108 -24.78 18.90 15.76
CA GLY A 108 -25.49 19.99 15.08
C GLY A 108 -24.54 21.01 14.43
N TYR A 109 -23.30 20.60 14.15
CA TYR A 109 -22.31 21.49 13.53
C TYR A 109 -22.71 21.85 12.10
N GLN A 110 -22.67 23.13 11.79
CA GLN A 110 -22.90 23.62 10.43
C GLN A 110 -21.57 23.83 9.74
N ASN A 111 -21.23 22.90 8.84
CA ASN A 111 -19.97 22.96 8.08
C ASN A 111 -20.02 24.12 7.08
N ARG A 112 -18.98 24.94 7.06
CA ARG A 112 -18.80 25.98 6.06
C ARG A 112 -18.30 25.39 4.74
N HIS A 113 -17.25 24.59 4.80
CA HIS A 113 -16.65 23.93 3.65
C HIS A 113 -17.39 22.64 3.31
N PRO A 114 -17.49 22.27 2.03
CA PRO A 114 -17.90 20.91 1.69
C PRO A 114 -16.90 19.92 2.30
N ILE A 115 -17.40 18.79 2.81
CA ILE A 115 -16.56 17.71 3.31
C ILE A 115 -16.77 16.52 2.40
N GLN A 116 -15.68 15.99 1.82
CA GLN A 116 -15.70 14.75 1.07
C GLN A 116 -15.00 13.64 1.83
N VAL A 117 -15.60 12.46 1.85
CA VAL A 117 -14.93 11.23 2.28
C VAL A 117 -14.79 10.32 1.06
N ILE A 118 -13.58 9.88 0.77
CA ILE A 118 -13.27 9.08 -0.42
C ILE A 118 -12.69 7.74 0.00
N ALA A 119 -13.22 6.66 -0.59
CA ALA A 119 -12.58 5.36 -0.61
C ALA A 119 -12.02 5.13 -2.01
N PHE A 120 -10.70 5.30 -2.17
CA PHE A 120 -10.01 5.03 -3.42
C PHE A 120 -10.00 3.53 -3.70
N THR A 121 -10.14 3.18 -4.97
CA THR A 121 -10.06 1.79 -5.43
C THR A 121 -8.65 1.45 -5.88
N GLU A 122 -8.21 0.20 -5.68
CA GLU A 122 -6.93 -0.32 -6.18
C GLU A 122 -5.73 0.50 -5.69
N GLU A 123 -5.67 0.75 -4.38
CA GLU A 123 -4.51 1.37 -3.76
C GLU A 123 -3.34 0.40 -3.71
N GLU A 124 -3.59 -0.85 -3.29
CA GLU A 124 -2.62 -1.91 -3.02
C GLU A 124 -1.94 -2.48 -4.27
N GLY A 125 -2.50 -2.23 -5.45
CA GLY A 125 -1.88 -2.60 -6.72
C GLY A 125 -1.92 -4.08 -7.07
N ASN A 126 -2.90 -4.81 -6.56
CA ASN A 126 -2.99 -6.25 -6.77
C ASN A 126 -3.62 -6.65 -8.12
N VAL A 127 -4.32 -5.75 -8.78
CA VAL A 127 -5.15 -6.04 -9.97
C VAL A 127 -4.73 -5.21 -11.17
N ILE A 128 -4.67 -3.88 -11.03
CA ILE A 128 -4.28 -2.97 -12.10
C ILE A 128 -2.89 -2.40 -11.84
N GLY A 129 -2.67 -1.85 -10.67
CA GLY A 129 -1.42 -1.26 -10.23
C GLY A 129 -1.64 -0.26 -9.10
N GLY A 130 -0.64 -0.11 -8.23
CA GLY A 130 -0.75 0.67 -6.99
C GLY A 130 -1.18 2.11 -7.20
N THR A 131 -1.98 2.60 -6.24
CA THR A 131 -2.54 3.96 -6.21
C THR A 131 -3.38 4.33 -7.43
N PHE A 132 -3.96 3.32 -8.13
CA PHE A 132 -4.68 3.56 -9.38
C PHE A 132 -5.86 4.52 -9.23
N GLY A 133 -6.71 4.32 -8.23
CA GLY A 133 -7.90 5.16 -8.01
C GLY A 133 -7.55 6.61 -7.71
N SER A 134 -6.56 6.86 -6.88
CA SER A 134 -6.09 8.21 -6.55
C SER A 134 -5.35 8.87 -7.73
N LYS A 135 -4.57 8.12 -8.53
CA LYS A 135 -3.98 8.62 -9.79
C LYS A 135 -5.07 9.06 -10.77
N ALA A 136 -6.12 8.25 -10.99
CA ALA A 136 -7.23 8.62 -11.84
C ALA A 136 -7.94 9.91 -11.36
N PHE A 137 -8.16 10.01 -10.05
CA PHE A 137 -8.80 11.15 -9.41
C PHE A 137 -7.99 12.45 -9.54
N THR A 138 -6.68 12.38 -9.30
CA THR A 138 -5.79 13.54 -9.35
C THR A 138 -5.30 13.90 -10.76
N GLY A 139 -5.49 13.01 -11.73
CA GLY A 139 -4.94 13.14 -13.08
C GLY A 139 -3.44 12.80 -13.12
N GLY A 140 -2.98 11.95 -12.20
CA GLY A 140 -1.63 11.39 -12.19
C GLY A 140 -1.36 10.48 -13.40
N GLU A 141 -0.10 10.19 -13.64
CA GLU A 141 0.31 9.32 -14.75
C GLU A 141 -0.12 7.87 -14.49
N ILE A 142 -0.71 7.26 -15.51
CA ILE A 142 -1.04 5.85 -15.53
C ILE A 142 0.07 5.12 -16.28
N ASP A 143 0.84 4.34 -15.56
CA ASP A 143 1.96 3.58 -16.10
C ASP A 143 1.52 2.69 -17.28
N GLU A 144 2.37 2.56 -18.28
CA GLU A 144 2.09 1.69 -19.43
C GLU A 144 1.84 0.23 -19.02
N ALA A 145 2.50 -0.22 -17.96
CA ALA A 145 2.30 -1.55 -17.38
C ALA A 145 0.89 -1.79 -16.81
N MET A 146 0.16 -0.72 -16.46
CA MET A 146 -1.23 -0.82 -15.96
C MET A 146 -2.25 -0.99 -17.09
N ARG A 147 -1.94 -0.52 -18.30
CA ARG A 147 -2.90 -0.47 -19.44
C ARG A 147 -3.47 -1.83 -19.85
N PRO A 148 -2.67 -2.91 -19.95
CA PRO A 148 -3.23 -4.23 -20.26
C PRO A 148 -4.24 -4.71 -19.19
N ASN A 149 -3.96 -4.39 -17.92
CA ASN A 149 -4.82 -4.79 -16.80
C ASN A 149 -6.15 -4.01 -16.80
N LEU A 150 -6.15 -2.73 -17.22
CA LEU A 150 -7.39 -1.96 -17.39
C LEU A 150 -8.37 -2.69 -18.32
N ALA A 151 -7.89 -3.12 -19.48
CA ALA A 151 -8.72 -3.80 -20.48
C ALA A 151 -9.32 -5.13 -19.97
N LEU A 152 -8.58 -5.87 -19.13
CA LEU A 152 -9.06 -7.11 -18.51
C LEU A 152 -10.25 -6.86 -17.57
N HIS A 153 -10.36 -5.67 -16.99
CA HIS A 153 -11.46 -5.26 -16.10
C HIS A 153 -12.50 -4.37 -16.79
N GLY A 154 -12.46 -4.29 -18.14
CA GLY A 154 -13.43 -3.51 -18.92
C GLY A 154 -13.30 -2.01 -18.75
N LEU A 155 -12.15 -1.51 -18.29
CA LEU A 155 -11.86 -0.09 -18.11
C LEU A 155 -11.13 0.48 -19.33
N THR A 156 -11.39 1.74 -19.63
CA THR A 156 -10.75 2.48 -20.71
C THR A 156 -10.01 3.70 -20.20
N MET A 157 -9.02 4.19 -20.94
CA MET A 157 -8.33 5.44 -20.60
C MET A 157 -9.26 6.66 -20.61
N GLU A 158 -10.36 6.61 -21.39
CA GLU A 158 -11.40 7.65 -21.37
C GLU A 158 -12.12 7.68 -20.01
N GLN A 159 -12.50 6.51 -19.48
CA GLN A 159 -13.09 6.40 -18.14
C GLN A 159 -12.13 6.87 -17.04
N VAL A 160 -10.85 6.53 -17.14
CA VAL A 160 -9.81 7.03 -16.24
C VAL A 160 -9.73 8.56 -16.29
N GLY A 161 -9.67 9.13 -17.49
CA GLY A 161 -9.65 10.58 -17.70
C GLY A 161 -10.90 11.30 -17.16
N ALA A 162 -12.07 10.65 -17.21
CA ALA A 162 -13.33 11.18 -16.69
C ALA A 162 -13.36 11.26 -15.16
N CYS A 163 -12.47 10.56 -14.45
CA CYS A 163 -12.37 10.62 -13.00
C CYS A 163 -11.62 11.87 -12.49
N ARG A 164 -10.84 12.51 -13.37
CA ARG A 164 -9.98 13.63 -12.99
C ARG A 164 -10.77 14.78 -12.37
N ARG A 165 -10.28 15.27 -11.22
CA ARG A 165 -10.84 16.41 -10.51
C ARG A 165 -9.95 17.65 -10.68
N ASP A 166 -10.60 18.80 -10.59
CA ASP A 166 -9.89 20.08 -10.49
C ASP A 166 -9.43 20.26 -9.04
N LEU A 167 -8.14 20.02 -8.79
CA LEU A 167 -7.56 20.06 -7.46
C LEU A 167 -7.55 21.47 -6.85
N THR A 168 -7.74 22.53 -7.65
CA THR A 168 -7.87 23.90 -7.12
C THR A 168 -9.13 24.11 -6.29
N GLN A 169 -10.09 23.20 -6.40
CA GLN A 169 -11.32 23.22 -5.59
C GLN A 169 -11.14 22.58 -4.20
N TYR A 170 -9.96 21.99 -3.94
CA TYR A 170 -9.67 21.29 -2.67
C TYR A 170 -8.75 22.14 -1.80
N GLN A 171 -9.18 22.43 -0.57
CA GLN A 171 -8.37 23.13 0.41
C GLN A 171 -7.27 22.23 0.99
N CYS A 172 -7.63 20.98 1.30
CA CYS A 172 -6.71 19.99 1.82
C CYS A 172 -7.21 18.56 1.60
N TYR A 173 -6.29 17.63 1.68
CA TYR A 173 -6.55 16.20 1.81
C TYR A 173 -5.97 15.72 3.14
N LEU A 174 -6.75 14.95 3.89
CA LEU A 174 -6.37 14.35 5.16
C LEU A 174 -6.51 12.84 5.06
N GLU A 175 -5.46 12.12 5.41
CA GLU A 175 -5.50 10.66 5.49
C GLU A 175 -5.00 10.21 6.85
N LEU A 176 -5.88 9.55 7.61
CA LEU A 176 -5.51 8.81 8.80
C LEU A 176 -5.17 7.39 8.38
N HIS A 177 -3.95 6.97 8.67
CA HIS A 177 -3.48 5.63 8.30
C HIS A 177 -2.82 4.95 9.48
N ILE A 178 -2.82 3.61 9.51
CA ILE A 178 -1.98 2.86 10.43
C ILE A 178 -0.51 3.03 10.04
N GLU A 179 0.40 2.97 11.00
CA GLU A 179 1.84 3.15 10.75
C GLU A 179 2.42 2.10 9.79
N GLN A 180 1.85 0.91 9.76
CA GLN A 180 2.42 -0.27 9.08
C GLN A 180 3.86 -0.60 9.55
N GLY A 181 4.21 -0.15 10.75
CA GLY A 181 5.52 -0.29 11.38
C GLY A 181 5.39 -0.37 12.89
N GLY A 182 6.50 -0.33 13.59
CA GLY A 182 6.53 -0.46 15.06
C GLY A 182 7.22 0.72 15.78
N VAL A 183 7.52 1.82 15.08
CA VAL A 183 8.26 2.94 15.67
C VAL A 183 7.39 3.70 16.66
N LEU A 184 6.16 4.07 16.27
CA LEU A 184 5.23 4.77 17.16
C LEU A 184 4.90 3.94 18.41
N GLU A 185 4.73 2.61 18.25
CA GLU A 185 4.51 1.70 19.38
C GLU A 185 5.73 1.67 20.31
N ALA A 186 6.94 1.51 19.76
CA ALA A 186 8.18 1.48 20.52
C ALA A 186 8.41 2.79 21.29
N GLU A 187 8.09 3.92 20.67
CA GLU A 187 8.21 5.26 21.25
C GLU A 187 6.99 5.65 22.11
N ARG A 188 5.96 4.81 22.18
CA ARG A 188 4.69 5.07 22.89
C ARG A 188 3.97 6.33 22.42
N MET A 189 4.09 6.63 21.13
CA MET A 189 3.41 7.73 20.48
C MET A 189 2.08 7.25 19.89
N GLN A 190 1.03 8.06 19.99
CA GLN A 190 -0.29 7.70 19.46
C GLN A 190 -0.48 8.18 18.01
N ILE A 191 0.20 9.24 17.63
CA ILE A 191 0.10 9.87 16.30
C ILE A 191 1.48 10.32 15.85
N GLY A 192 1.82 10.06 14.60
CA GLY A 192 2.92 10.65 13.86
C GLY A 192 2.39 11.47 12.69
N VAL A 193 3.02 12.58 12.41
CA VAL A 193 2.75 13.36 11.20
C VAL A 193 3.75 12.91 10.15
N VAL A 194 3.24 12.42 9.00
CA VAL A 194 4.08 12.01 7.88
C VAL A 194 4.69 13.25 7.24
N ASP A 195 6.01 13.31 7.15
CA ASP A 195 6.78 14.41 6.56
C ASP A 195 7.35 14.06 5.17
N GLY A 196 7.28 12.79 4.77
CA GLY A 196 7.73 12.32 3.47
C GLY A 196 7.27 10.91 3.15
N ILE A 197 7.28 10.58 1.87
CA ILE A 197 7.07 9.22 1.37
C ILE A 197 8.40 8.68 0.87
N VAL A 198 8.76 7.47 1.33
CA VAL A 198 10.02 6.84 0.94
C VAL A 198 10.01 6.42 -0.53
N GLY A 199 11.13 6.60 -1.22
CA GLY A 199 11.40 5.99 -2.51
C GLY A 199 11.61 4.48 -2.35
N ILE A 200 11.27 3.72 -3.37
CA ILE A 200 11.46 2.26 -3.42
C ILE A 200 12.22 1.91 -4.68
N VAL A 201 13.31 1.15 -4.53
CA VAL A 201 14.02 0.57 -5.66
C VAL A 201 14.17 -0.93 -5.47
N ARG A 202 14.10 -1.68 -6.57
CA ARG A 202 14.26 -3.12 -6.58
C ARG A 202 15.28 -3.53 -7.62
N TYR A 203 16.24 -4.36 -7.19
CA TYR A 203 17.27 -4.92 -8.06
C TYR A 203 17.16 -6.43 -8.09
N ARG A 204 17.19 -6.99 -9.29
CA ARG A 204 17.41 -8.43 -9.48
C ARG A 204 18.90 -8.67 -9.55
N MET A 205 19.42 -9.36 -8.54
CA MET A 205 20.82 -9.74 -8.44
C MET A 205 21.01 -11.17 -8.94
N THR A 206 22.02 -11.38 -9.79
CA THR A 206 22.42 -12.70 -10.27
C THR A 206 23.88 -12.92 -9.90
N VAL A 207 24.14 -13.94 -9.11
CA VAL A 207 25.49 -14.33 -8.70
C VAL A 207 25.86 -15.63 -9.39
N SER A 208 26.97 -15.61 -10.12
CA SER A 208 27.47 -16.75 -10.85
C SER A 208 28.63 -17.46 -10.13
N GLY A 209 28.67 -18.75 -10.27
CA GLY A 209 29.73 -19.66 -9.80
C GLY A 209 29.87 -20.84 -10.73
N CYS A 210 30.47 -21.93 -10.24
CA CYS A 210 30.67 -23.14 -11.00
C CYS A 210 30.02 -24.34 -10.30
N ALA A 211 28.95 -24.89 -10.89
CA ALA A 211 28.33 -26.11 -10.38
C ALA A 211 29.26 -27.31 -10.50
N ASN A 212 29.42 -28.05 -9.41
CA ASN A 212 30.28 -29.24 -9.39
C ASN A 212 29.83 -30.20 -8.29
N HIS A 213 30.38 -31.41 -8.27
CA HIS A 213 30.05 -32.44 -7.28
C HIS A 213 30.49 -32.01 -5.87
N ALA A 214 29.55 -31.97 -4.92
CA ALA A 214 29.83 -31.46 -3.57
C ALA A 214 30.79 -32.35 -2.76
N GLY A 215 30.80 -33.66 -2.97
CA GLY A 215 31.59 -34.58 -2.21
C GLY A 215 33.05 -34.74 -2.72
N SER A 216 33.32 -34.47 -4.00
CA SER A 216 34.66 -34.68 -4.61
C SER A 216 35.40 -33.38 -4.93
N THR A 217 34.76 -32.21 -4.83
CA THR A 217 35.42 -30.93 -5.08
C THR A 217 35.97 -30.34 -3.77
N PRO A 218 37.30 -30.25 -3.59
CA PRO A 218 37.91 -29.64 -2.40
C PRO A 218 37.48 -28.19 -2.19
N MET A 219 37.43 -27.72 -0.94
CA MET A 219 36.96 -26.37 -0.59
C MET A 219 37.70 -25.24 -1.34
N HIS A 220 39.01 -25.36 -1.52
CA HIS A 220 39.85 -24.35 -2.20
C HIS A 220 39.68 -24.29 -3.72
N LEU A 221 38.98 -25.25 -4.32
CA LEU A 221 38.67 -25.31 -5.76
C LEU A 221 37.21 -24.95 -6.06
N ARG A 222 36.41 -24.60 -5.03
CA ARG A 222 34.98 -24.25 -5.20
C ARG A 222 34.79 -22.82 -5.62
N ASP A 223 33.98 -22.65 -6.63
CA ASP A 223 33.40 -21.38 -7.00
C ASP A 223 31.89 -21.43 -6.73
N ASP A 224 31.52 -21.26 -5.45
CA ASP A 224 30.17 -21.45 -4.92
C ASP A 224 29.39 -20.16 -4.99
N ALA A 225 28.35 -20.12 -5.86
CA ALA A 225 27.52 -18.96 -6.05
C ALA A 225 26.70 -18.58 -4.77
N LEU A 226 26.31 -19.60 -3.98
CA LEU A 226 25.52 -19.33 -2.77
C LEU A 226 26.37 -18.69 -1.67
N VAL A 227 27.59 -19.15 -1.49
CA VAL A 227 28.54 -18.56 -0.53
C VAL A 227 28.87 -17.11 -0.91
N LYS A 228 29.02 -16.80 -2.21
CA LYS A 228 29.18 -15.43 -2.69
C LYS A 228 27.93 -14.59 -2.43
N ALA A 229 26.74 -15.11 -2.78
CA ALA A 229 25.47 -14.41 -2.56
C ALA A 229 25.24 -14.09 -1.06
N CYS A 230 25.52 -15.02 -0.16
CA CYS A 230 25.42 -14.77 1.28
C CYS A 230 26.35 -13.63 1.73
N ARG A 231 27.56 -13.54 1.20
CA ARG A 231 28.49 -12.44 1.52
C ARG A 231 27.97 -11.11 1.00
N ILE A 232 27.47 -11.05 -0.23
CA ILE A 232 26.89 -9.86 -0.82
C ILE A 232 25.68 -9.39 0.02
N ILE A 233 24.78 -10.31 0.37
CA ILE A 233 23.59 -9.98 1.19
C ILE A 233 24.01 -9.41 2.56
N THR A 234 24.99 -10.03 3.23
CA THR A 234 25.49 -9.51 4.51
C THR A 234 26.07 -8.11 4.36
N GLN A 235 26.89 -7.88 3.33
CA GLN A 235 27.46 -6.56 3.05
C GLN A 235 26.38 -5.50 2.73
N LEU A 236 25.33 -5.89 1.98
CA LEU A 236 24.19 -4.99 1.71
C LEU A 236 23.54 -4.52 3.02
N MET A 237 23.27 -5.43 3.96
CA MET A 237 22.68 -5.08 5.26
C MET A 237 23.59 -4.12 6.04
N GLU A 238 24.87 -4.47 6.21
CA GLU A 238 25.87 -3.64 6.93
C GLU A 238 26.00 -2.24 6.32
N ARG A 239 26.01 -2.14 4.99
CA ARG A 239 26.15 -0.86 4.28
C ARG A 239 24.88 -0.03 4.34
N THR A 240 23.72 -0.68 4.32
CA THR A 240 22.42 -0.01 4.51
C THR A 240 22.38 0.68 5.87
N GLU A 241 22.71 -0.03 6.94
CA GLU A 241 22.75 0.51 8.30
C GLU A 241 23.75 1.70 8.43
N ALA A 242 24.88 1.63 7.71
CA ALA A 242 25.90 2.67 7.74
C ALA A 242 25.54 3.90 6.88
N ALA A 243 24.75 3.74 5.84
CA ALA A 243 24.47 4.81 4.87
C ALA A 243 23.38 5.79 5.35
N SER A 244 22.33 5.29 6.00
CA SER A 244 21.25 6.14 6.53
C SER A 244 20.47 5.39 7.61
N PRO A 245 20.13 6.03 8.74
CA PRO A 245 19.31 5.44 9.78
C PRO A 245 17.85 5.16 9.32
N ASP A 246 17.40 5.85 8.28
CA ASP A 246 16.04 5.73 7.74
C ASP A 246 15.94 4.74 6.59
N MET A 247 17.10 4.22 6.12
CA MET A 247 17.12 3.28 5.01
C MET A 247 16.87 1.85 5.47
N VAL A 248 16.00 1.14 4.76
CA VAL A 248 15.77 -0.28 4.97
C VAL A 248 16.13 -1.09 3.72
N CYS A 249 16.67 -2.27 3.93
CA CYS A 249 17.04 -3.23 2.90
C CYS A 249 16.38 -4.57 3.18
N THR A 250 15.77 -5.18 2.17
CA THR A 250 15.15 -6.49 2.28
C THR A 250 15.54 -7.38 1.12
N VAL A 251 15.94 -8.62 1.41
CA VAL A 251 16.04 -9.70 0.44
C VAL A 251 14.89 -10.67 0.70
N GLY A 252 13.79 -10.48 -0.03
CA GLY A 252 12.55 -11.24 0.17
C GLY A 252 12.46 -12.54 -0.61
N THR A 253 13.29 -12.71 -1.65
CA THR A 253 13.31 -13.91 -2.49
C THR A 253 14.74 -14.32 -2.79
N LEU A 254 15.01 -15.63 -2.77
CA LEU A 254 16.29 -16.21 -3.13
C LEU A 254 16.09 -17.56 -3.80
N GLN A 255 16.68 -17.76 -4.97
CA GLN A 255 16.63 -19.00 -5.73
C GLN A 255 18.04 -19.51 -6.01
N VAL A 256 18.26 -20.79 -5.72
CA VAL A 256 19.57 -21.48 -5.87
C VAL A 256 19.50 -22.50 -6.99
N PHE A 257 20.46 -22.47 -7.91
CA PHE A 257 20.53 -23.40 -9.03
C PHE A 257 21.83 -24.23 -9.01
N PRO A 258 21.70 -25.56 -9.23
CA PRO A 258 20.52 -26.35 -9.57
C PRO A 258 19.61 -26.69 -8.38
N GLY A 259 19.93 -26.31 -7.14
CA GLY A 259 19.11 -26.58 -5.96
C GLY A 259 19.18 -28.04 -5.49
N ALA A 260 20.26 -28.71 -5.72
CA ALA A 260 20.50 -30.11 -5.34
C ALA A 260 21.48 -30.21 -4.17
N VAL A 261 21.19 -31.09 -3.20
CA VAL A 261 21.96 -31.21 -1.95
C VAL A 261 23.42 -31.61 -2.17
N ASN A 262 23.70 -32.36 -3.23
CA ASN A 262 25.01 -32.90 -3.57
C ASN A 262 25.73 -32.15 -4.72
N VAL A 263 25.28 -30.96 -5.08
CA VAL A 263 25.85 -30.12 -6.13
C VAL A 263 26.18 -28.74 -5.57
N ILE A 264 27.40 -28.24 -5.82
CA ILE A 264 27.79 -26.86 -5.49
C ILE A 264 26.96 -25.91 -6.35
N PRO A 265 26.33 -24.88 -5.76
CA PRO A 265 25.54 -23.91 -6.50
C PRO A 265 26.35 -23.17 -7.58
N GLY A 266 25.86 -23.24 -8.82
CA GLY A 266 26.46 -22.54 -9.96
C GLY A 266 25.86 -21.20 -10.26
N LYS A 267 24.62 -20.92 -9.76
CA LYS A 267 23.94 -19.63 -9.89
C LYS A 267 22.99 -19.42 -8.72
N VAL A 268 22.90 -18.17 -8.26
CA VAL A 268 21.89 -17.71 -7.32
C VAL A 268 21.25 -16.45 -7.86
N GLU A 269 19.92 -16.37 -7.78
CA GLU A 269 19.14 -15.17 -8.10
C GLU A 269 18.38 -14.73 -6.87
N PHE A 270 18.40 -13.43 -6.57
CA PHE A 270 17.62 -12.83 -5.48
C PHE A 270 17.19 -11.41 -5.83
N ILE A 271 16.14 -10.92 -5.15
CA ILE A 271 15.66 -9.56 -5.29
C ILE A 271 16.01 -8.79 -4.03
N VAL A 272 16.68 -7.66 -4.22
CA VAL A 272 16.96 -6.65 -3.18
C VAL A 272 15.94 -5.54 -3.33
N GLU A 273 15.24 -5.20 -2.27
CA GLU A 273 14.42 -3.99 -2.16
C GLU A 273 15.08 -3.03 -1.18
N LEU A 274 15.32 -1.79 -1.61
CA LEU A 274 15.76 -0.69 -0.78
C LEU A 274 14.68 0.37 -0.69
N ARG A 275 14.52 0.95 0.49
CA ARG A 275 13.63 2.09 0.73
C ARG A 275 14.37 3.16 1.51
N ASN A 276 14.26 4.41 1.06
CA ASN A 276 14.83 5.58 1.74
C ASN A 276 14.08 6.85 1.28
N PRO A 277 14.02 7.92 2.10
CA PRO A 277 13.45 9.20 1.67
C PRO A 277 14.11 9.81 0.44
N THR A 278 15.41 9.54 0.21
CA THR A 278 16.17 10.02 -0.94
C THR A 278 16.84 8.87 -1.71
N MET A 279 17.04 9.05 -3.01
CA MET A 279 17.61 8.01 -3.89
C MET A 279 19.11 7.80 -3.70
N GLU A 280 19.87 8.89 -3.47
CA GLU A 280 21.33 8.86 -3.46
C GLU A 280 21.96 7.81 -2.53
N PRO A 281 21.55 7.64 -1.25
CA PRO A 281 22.10 6.59 -0.41
C PRO A 281 21.80 5.16 -0.91
N MET A 282 20.65 4.96 -1.56
CA MET A 282 20.29 3.66 -2.13
C MET A 282 21.22 3.29 -3.29
N ASP A 283 21.49 4.22 -4.19
CA ASP A 283 22.41 4.03 -5.31
C ASP A 283 23.84 3.74 -4.80
N GLN A 284 24.32 4.49 -3.80
CA GLN A 284 25.63 4.27 -3.20
C GLN A 284 25.78 2.86 -2.59
N VAL A 285 24.74 2.34 -1.92
CA VAL A 285 24.75 0.99 -1.35
C VAL A 285 24.85 -0.05 -2.45
N ILE A 286 24.06 0.07 -3.51
CA ILE A 286 24.09 -0.89 -4.63
C ILE A 286 25.41 -0.86 -5.39
N ASP A 287 25.94 0.33 -5.70
CA ASP A 287 27.20 0.47 -6.44
C ASP A 287 28.42 -0.01 -5.66
N SER A 288 28.27 -0.19 -4.35
CA SER A 288 29.34 -0.59 -3.46
C SER A 288 29.50 -2.12 -3.29
N VAL A 289 28.60 -2.94 -3.81
CA VAL A 289 28.59 -4.40 -3.77
C VAL A 289 28.65 -5.00 -5.18
#